data_02bfd5d5a22e6854c4eaea666ba732db
#
_entry.id   02bfd5d5a22e6854c4eaea666ba732db
#
_cell.length_a   1.000
_cell.length_b   1.000
_cell.length_c   1.000
_cell.angle_alpha   90.00
_cell.angle_beta   90.00
_cell.angle_gamma   90.00
#
_symmetry.space_group_name_H-M   'P 1'
#
loop_
_entity.id
_entity.type
_entity.pdbx_description
1 polymer ?
#
loop_
_entity_poly.entity_id
_entity_poly.type
_entity_poly.pdbx_seq_one_letter_code
_entity_poly.pdbx_strand_id
1 'polypeptide(L)'
;MNRRHFLSRSALASAALPFPGFSQEEDILSYSEALVPTRAITKGPAFHWFGYYDKLQFDPTDRFVLSNQVHFEHRTPTANDRIQVGMIDLEEGDRWIELGKSDAWGWQQGCMLQWRPGSKNEVIWNDREGDHFVSRIKNIESGETRTLPRPVYALSADGKWAVTADFGRIQNLRPGYGYQGVDDIHRSLKHPEDSGIWRMNMETGESELIVSLATLSAISFQGKSLNDQWNYVNHLLVSPDSKRFLFLHRWRAKGPDEEGFAVNNGFVTRMFTANLDGSDLHILDPSGFTSHFIWRDPEHVCAWTKPEGKEAAFYLFKDK
;
A
#
# COMPACT_ATOMS: atom_id res chain seq x y z
N MET A 1 -9.32 23.72 -11.00
CA MET A 1 -9.26 24.28 -9.64
C MET A 1 -7.91 23.92 -9.03
N ASN A 2 -7.12 24.92 -8.63
CA ASN A 2 -5.74 24.67 -8.17
C ASN A 2 -5.78 24.04 -6.75
N ARG A 3 -5.00 23.00 -6.48
CA ARG A 3 -4.91 22.27 -5.20
C ARG A 3 -4.74 23.21 -3.98
N ARG A 4 -4.04 24.32 -4.16
CA ARG A 4 -3.88 25.37 -3.13
C ARG A 4 -5.21 26.00 -2.69
N HIS A 5 -6.15 26.18 -3.61
CA HIS A 5 -7.47 26.73 -3.30
C HIS A 5 -8.42 25.71 -2.65
N PHE A 6 -8.23 24.41 -2.94
CA PHE A 6 -9.02 23.36 -2.29
C PHE A 6 -8.64 23.23 -0.81
N LEU A 7 -7.34 23.19 -0.51
CA LEU A 7 -6.88 23.08 0.88
C LEU A 7 -7.22 24.32 1.72
N SER A 8 -7.12 25.53 1.14
CA SER A 8 -7.52 26.77 1.84
C SER A 8 -9.03 26.86 2.08
N ARG A 9 -9.86 26.35 1.16
CA ARG A 9 -11.32 26.34 1.34
C ARG A 9 -11.80 25.23 2.27
N SER A 10 -11.11 24.09 2.32
CA SER A 10 -11.41 23.01 3.26
C SER A 10 -11.06 23.40 4.70
N ALA A 11 -9.99 24.14 4.91
CA ALA A 11 -9.63 24.68 6.22
C ALA A 11 -10.66 25.72 6.71
N LEU A 12 -11.20 26.56 5.81
CA LEU A 12 -12.26 27.52 6.13
C LEU A 12 -13.62 26.87 6.42
N ALA A 13 -13.93 25.73 5.78
CA ALA A 13 -15.17 25.02 6.04
C ALA A 13 -15.16 24.26 7.39
N SER A 14 -13.99 23.86 7.89
CA SER A 14 -13.83 23.25 9.22
C SER A 14 -13.89 24.26 10.37
N ALA A 15 -13.68 25.56 10.09
CA ALA A 15 -13.74 26.64 11.07
C ALA A 15 -15.17 27.13 11.38
N ALA A 16 -16.20 26.58 10.76
CA ALA A 16 -17.59 27.04 10.89
C ALA A 16 -18.40 26.32 11.98
N LEU A 17 -17.77 25.52 12.86
CA LEU A 17 -18.44 25.00 14.05
C LEU A 17 -18.08 25.87 15.26
N PRO A 18 -19.06 26.46 15.97
CA PRO A 18 -18.78 27.34 17.10
C PRO A 18 -18.33 26.50 18.32
N PHE A 19 -17.04 26.49 18.59
CA PHE A 19 -16.53 26.17 19.92
C PHE A 19 -16.57 27.47 20.76
N PRO A 20 -17.22 27.49 21.93
CA PRO A 20 -17.26 28.65 22.76
C PRO A 20 -15.90 28.87 23.42
N GLY A 21 -15.23 29.97 23.05
CA GLY A 21 -14.10 30.48 23.82
C GLY A 21 -12.81 30.84 23.09
N PHE A 22 -12.74 30.80 21.75
CA PHE A 22 -11.53 31.19 21.03
C PHE A 22 -11.81 32.41 20.12
N SER A 23 -10.97 33.44 20.15
CA SER A 23 -11.00 34.52 19.18
C SER A 23 -10.36 34.04 17.86
N GLN A 24 -11.08 34.14 16.76
CA GLN A 24 -10.71 33.53 15.46
C GLN A 24 -9.39 34.05 14.84
N GLU A 25 -8.89 35.25 15.23
CA GLU A 25 -7.69 35.81 14.61
C GLU A 25 -6.37 35.40 15.30
N GLU A 26 -6.37 35.23 16.62
CA GLU A 26 -5.16 34.84 17.36
C GLU A 26 -4.82 33.36 17.14
N ASP A 27 -5.84 32.50 16.98
CA ASP A 27 -5.63 31.05 16.76
C ASP A 27 -5.11 30.71 15.35
N ILE A 28 -5.47 31.50 14.33
CA ILE A 28 -4.96 31.29 12.97
C ILE A 28 -3.48 31.65 12.86
N LEU A 29 -3.03 32.68 13.59
CA LEU A 29 -1.63 33.10 13.62
C LEU A 29 -0.76 32.12 14.41
N SER A 30 -1.24 31.62 15.54
CA SER A 30 -0.53 30.60 16.34
C SER A 30 -0.37 29.26 15.60
N TYR A 31 -1.35 28.86 14.78
CA TYR A 31 -1.26 27.66 13.96
C TYR A 31 -0.26 27.80 12.81
N SER A 32 -0.09 28.98 12.23
CA SER A 32 0.85 29.21 11.14
C SER A 32 2.31 29.18 11.59
N GLU A 33 2.58 29.55 12.83
CA GLU A 33 3.94 29.53 13.41
C GLU A 33 4.37 28.10 13.85
N ALA A 34 3.42 27.19 14.08
CA ALA A 34 3.68 25.81 14.48
C ALA A 34 3.87 24.84 13.28
N LEU A 35 3.68 25.28 12.04
CA LEU A 35 3.82 24.43 10.86
C LEU A 35 5.30 24.14 10.57
N VAL A 36 5.60 22.86 10.38
CA VAL A 36 6.92 22.43 9.94
C VAL A 36 7.24 23.09 8.59
N PRO A 37 8.44 23.67 8.42
CA PRO A 37 8.85 24.24 7.14
C PRO A 37 8.73 23.23 6.01
N THR A 38 8.13 23.61 4.90
CA THR A 38 7.95 22.76 3.73
C THR A 38 8.52 23.42 2.48
N ARG A 39 9.07 22.60 1.57
CA ARG A 39 9.48 23.06 0.26
C ARG A 39 9.07 22.06 -0.82
N ALA A 40 8.82 22.54 -2.04
CA ALA A 40 8.62 21.69 -3.20
C ALA A 40 9.98 21.23 -3.74
N ILE A 41 10.14 19.92 -3.93
CA ILE A 41 11.35 19.31 -4.49
C ILE A 41 11.17 18.84 -5.95
N THR A 42 10.00 19.06 -6.53
CA THR A 42 9.72 18.78 -7.95
C THR A 42 9.07 19.98 -8.62
N LYS A 43 9.26 20.09 -9.93
CA LYS A 43 8.72 21.19 -10.76
C LYS A 43 7.93 20.59 -11.92
N GLY A 44 6.84 21.28 -12.31
CA GLY A 44 6.10 20.94 -13.52
C GLY A 44 6.95 20.96 -14.80
N PRO A 45 6.38 20.54 -15.97
CA PRO A 45 4.93 20.35 -16.18
C PRO A 45 4.40 18.96 -15.78
N ALA A 46 5.26 17.97 -15.51
CA ALA A 46 4.83 16.66 -15.06
C ALA A 46 4.37 16.67 -13.60
N PHE A 47 3.53 15.70 -13.24
CA PHE A 47 3.05 15.49 -11.88
C PHE A 47 3.90 14.43 -11.20
N HIS A 48 4.20 14.62 -9.91
CA HIS A 48 5.03 13.72 -9.13
C HIS A 48 4.33 13.31 -7.85
N TRP A 49 4.48 12.03 -7.48
CA TRP A 49 4.02 11.50 -6.20
C TRP A 49 4.82 10.26 -5.82
N PHE A 50 4.84 9.89 -4.56
CA PHE A 50 5.56 8.70 -4.13
C PHE A 50 4.65 7.47 -4.12
N GLY A 51 3.55 7.52 -3.43
CA GLY A 51 2.64 6.38 -3.27
C GLY A 51 2.26 6.18 -1.80
N TYR A 52 2.48 4.97 -1.26
CA TYR A 52 1.96 4.65 0.06
C TYR A 52 2.97 4.93 1.18
N TYR A 53 2.46 5.26 2.38
CA TYR A 53 3.23 5.78 3.50
C TYR A 53 4.22 4.80 4.15
N ASP A 54 4.03 3.49 3.94
CA ASP A 54 4.80 2.42 4.58
C ASP A 54 6.05 1.99 3.80
N LYS A 55 6.39 2.67 2.72
CA LYS A 55 7.53 2.34 1.87
C LYS A 55 8.74 3.25 2.16
N LEU A 56 9.94 2.70 2.01
CA LEU A 56 11.19 3.46 2.15
C LEU A 56 11.35 4.40 0.96
N GLN A 57 11.08 5.68 1.17
CA GLN A 57 11.14 6.72 0.16
C GLN A 57 12.53 7.36 0.05
N PHE A 58 13.17 7.61 1.20
CA PHE A 58 14.51 8.19 1.27
C PHE A 58 15.58 7.09 1.22
N ASP A 59 16.69 7.38 0.57
CA ASP A 59 17.88 6.55 0.67
C ASP A 59 18.52 6.67 2.06
N PRO A 60 19.45 5.77 2.44
CA PRO A 60 20.08 5.81 3.76
C PRO A 60 20.92 7.06 4.06
N THR A 61 21.17 7.92 3.08
CA THR A 61 21.92 9.18 3.24
C THR A 61 21.02 10.41 3.27
N ASP A 62 19.70 10.25 3.09
CA ASP A 62 18.69 11.31 2.93
C ASP A 62 18.93 12.24 1.72
N ARG A 63 19.80 11.85 0.79
CA ARG A 63 20.11 12.60 -0.43
C ARG A 63 19.11 12.36 -1.53
N PHE A 64 18.70 11.09 -1.74
CA PHE A 64 17.80 10.72 -2.83
C PHE A 64 16.39 10.42 -2.34
N VAL A 65 15.40 11.00 -3.00
CA VAL A 65 13.97 10.79 -2.70
C VAL A 65 13.32 10.12 -3.90
N LEU A 66 12.80 8.92 -3.71
CA LEU A 66 12.07 8.20 -4.76
C LEU A 66 10.75 8.90 -5.10
N SER A 67 10.39 8.89 -6.36
CA SER A 67 9.13 9.45 -6.85
C SER A 67 8.67 8.77 -8.14
N ASN A 68 7.37 8.71 -8.32
CA ASN A 68 6.73 8.42 -9.59
C ASN A 68 6.46 9.73 -10.34
N GLN A 69 6.45 9.67 -11.68
CA GLN A 69 6.13 10.82 -12.54
C GLN A 69 5.09 10.41 -13.59
N VAL A 70 4.13 11.30 -13.85
CA VAL A 70 3.06 11.10 -14.83
C VAL A 70 2.68 12.43 -15.50
N HIS A 71 2.01 12.37 -16.68
CA HIS A 71 1.63 13.56 -17.43
C HIS A 71 0.12 13.86 -17.40
N PHE A 72 -0.63 13.23 -16.51
CA PHE A 72 -2.06 13.49 -16.33
C PHE A 72 -2.49 13.36 -14.87
N GLU A 73 -3.63 13.94 -14.53
CA GLU A 73 -4.32 13.78 -13.24
C GLU A 73 -5.84 13.64 -13.46
N HIS A 74 -6.58 13.44 -12.37
CA HIS A 74 -8.05 13.50 -12.31
C HIS A 74 -8.81 12.43 -13.12
N ARG A 75 -8.16 11.35 -13.48
CA ARG A 75 -8.82 10.17 -14.05
C ARG A 75 -8.22 8.87 -13.50
N THR A 76 -8.99 7.80 -13.57
CA THR A 76 -8.50 6.46 -13.25
C THR A 76 -7.48 6.00 -14.29
N PRO A 77 -6.35 5.39 -13.90
CA PRO A 77 -5.43 4.76 -14.82
C PRO A 77 -6.09 3.62 -15.60
N THR A 78 -5.63 3.43 -16.83
CA THR A 78 -5.99 2.31 -17.71
C THR A 78 -4.80 1.37 -17.89
N ALA A 79 -5.02 0.20 -18.48
CA ALA A 79 -3.95 -0.75 -18.81
C ALA A 79 -2.85 -0.20 -19.75
N ASN A 80 -3.13 0.89 -20.45
CA ASN A 80 -2.19 1.53 -21.39
C ASN A 80 -1.44 2.73 -20.78
N ASP A 81 -1.74 3.08 -19.53
CA ASP A 81 -1.11 4.21 -18.87
C ASP A 81 0.19 3.77 -18.18
N ARG A 82 1.27 4.37 -18.60
CA ARG A 82 2.63 4.13 -18.08
C ARG A 82 3.10 5.31 -17.26
N ILE A 83 3.80 5.03 -16.17
CA ILE A 83 4.49 6.04 -15.38
C ILE A 83 6.01 5.93 -15.54
N GLN A 84 6.71 7.03 -15.27
CA GLN A 84 8.14 7.02 -15.06
C GLN A 84 8.42 6.81 -13.57
N VAL A 85 9.44 6.01 -13.30
CA VAL A 85 9.97 5.74 -11.96
C VAL A 85 11.31 6.43 -11.85
N GLY A 86 11.53 7.17 -10.78
CA GLY A 86 12.78 7.89 -10.62
C GLY A 86 13.06 8.34 -9.19
N MET A 87 14.07 9.17 -9.07
CA MET A 87 14.47 9.79 -7.81
C MET A 87 14.85 11.25 -8.01
N ILE A 88 14.78 12.01 -6.93
CA ILE A 88 15.18 13.43 -6.87
C ILE A 88 16.47 13.51 -6.07
N ASP A 89 17.52 14.10 -6.65
CA ASP A 89 18.78 14.40 -5.97
C ASP A 89 18.66 15.75 -5.25
N LEU A 90 18.54 15.71 -3.93
CA LEU A 90 18.33 16.91 -3.10
C LEU A 90 19.57 17.79 -3.01
N GLU A 91 20.77 17.26 -3.27
CA GLU A 91 22.05 17.99 -3.24
C GLU A 91 22.37 18.65 -4.59
N GLU A 92 21.79 18.14 -5.70
CA GLU A 92 22.01 18.64 -7.06
C GLU A 92 20.81 19.50 -7.56
N GLY A 93 20.29 20.37 -6.70
CA GLY A 93 19.22 21.30 -7.07
C GLY A 93 17.88 20.65 -7.35
N ASP A 94 17.56 19.57 -6.65
CA ASP A 94 16.34 18.77 -6.82
C ASP A 94 16.21 18.17 -8.24
N ARG A 95 17.35 17.70 -8.78
CA ARG A 95 17.42 17.14 -10.13
C ARG A 95 16.69 15.79 -10.21
N TRP A 96 15.75 15.68 -11.14
CA TRP A 96 15.12 14.41 -11.47
C TRP A 96 16.08 13.44 -12.17
N ILE A 97 16.12 12.19 -11.71
CA ILE A 97 16.89 11.09 -12.30
C ILE A 97 15.91 9.97 -12.60
N GLU A 98 15.71 9.67 -13.89
CA GLU A 98 14.87 8.56 -14.33
C GLU A 98 15.57 7.22 -14.05
N LEU A 99 14.88 6.30 -13.37
CA LEU A 99 15.34 4.96 -13.08
C LEU A 99 14.73 3.92 -14.02
N GLY A 100 13.49 4.13 -14.42
CA GLY A 100 12.76 3.21 -15.30
C GLY A 100 11.30 3.62 -15.49
N LYS A 101 10.48 2.63 -15.86
CA LYS A 101 9.05 2.81 -16.15
C LYS A 101 8.26 1.69 -15.49
N SER A 102 6.94 1.92 -15.32
CA SER A 102 6.03 0.91 -14.85
C SER A 102 4.68 0.99 -15.55
N ASP A 103 4.17 -0.18 -15.98
CA ASP A 103 2.81 -0.42 -16.44
C ASP A 103 1.92 -1.04 -15.34
N ALA A 104 2.47 -1.25 -14.12
CA ALA A 104 1.78 -1.83 -12.97
C ALA A 104 1.71 -0.82 -11.82
N TRP A 105 0.68 0.04 -11.83
CA TRP A 105 0.59 1.12 -10.85
C TRP A 105 -0.86 1.58 -10.58
N GLY A 106 -1.03 2.30 -9.50
CA GLY A 106 -2.26 2.98 -9.14
C GLY A 106 -1.98 4.27 -8.37
N TRP A 107 -2.97 5.19 -8.32
CA TRP A 107 -2.79 6.50 -7.67
C TRP A 107 -2.44 6.40 -6.19
N GLN A 108 -3.03 5.42 -5.49
CA GLN A 108 -2.89 5.34 -4.04
C GLN A 108 -1.55 4.73 -3.61
N GLN A 109 -1.11 3.66 -4.26
CA GLN A 109 0.05 2.88 -3.82
C GLN A 109 1.24 2.99 -4.78
N GLY A 110 1.11 3.77 -5.87
CA GLY A 110 2.11 3.81 -6.91
C GLY A 110 2.33 2.42 -7.52
N CYS A 111 3.56 2.09 -7.81
CA CYS A 111 4.03 0.78 -8.26
C CYS A 111 4.83 0.02 -7.17
N MET A 112 4.54 0.24 -5.90
CA MET A 112 5.31 -0.27 -4.74
C MET A 112 6.80 0.14 -4.78
N LEU A 113 7.08 1.32 -5.35
CA LEU A 113 8.42 1.88 -5.43
C LEU A 113 9.00 2.08 -4.03
N GLN A 114 10.21 1.56 -3.80
CA GLN A 114 10.92 1.68 -2.52
C GLN A 114 12.41 1.39 -2.67
N TRP A 115 13.21 1.88 -1.73
CA TRP A 115 14.57 1.39 -1.55
C TRP A 115 14.50 -0.06 -1.03
N ARG A 116 15.36 -0.94 -1.55
CA ARG A 116 15.44 -2.30 -1.06
C ARG A 116 16.10 -2.32 0.32
N PRO A 117 15.42 -2.82 1.35
CA PRO A 117 16.02 -2.98 2.67
C PRO A 117 17.31 -3.81 2.59
N GLY A 118 18.32 -3.45 3.40
CA GLY A 118 19.62 -4.13 3.42
C GLY A 118 20.54 -3.78 2.26
N SER A 119 20.10 -2.99 1.26
CA SER A 119 20.92 -2.46 0.18
C SER A 119 21.05 -0.93 0.28
N LYS A 120 22.20 -0.39 -0.14
CA LYS A 120 22.41 1.06 -0.20
C LYS A 120 22.13 1.65 -1.58
N ASN A 121 22.07 0.81 -2.61
CA ASN A 121 22.07 1.23 -4.02
C ASN A 121 21.03 0.50 -4.88
N GLU A 122 20.13 -0.29 -4.29
CA GLU A 122 19.07 -0.96 -5.04
C GLU A 122 17.69 -0.35 -4.76
N VAL A 123 16.98 -0.08 -5.85
CA VAL A 123 15.59 0.37 -5.88
C VAL A 123 14.73 -0.70 -6.49
N ILE A 124 13.55 -0.94 -5.93
CA ILE A 124 12.59 -1.92 -6.43
C ILE A 124 11.24 -1.26 -6.73
N TRP A 125 10.59 -1.73 -7.79
CA TRP A 125 9.22 -1.37 -8.14
C TRP A 125 8.53 -2.49 -8.90
N ASN A 126 7.21 -2.50 -8.91
CA ASN A 126 6.42 -3.42 -9.72
C ASN A 126 6.24 -2.89 -11.14
N ASP A 127 6.15 -3.82 -12.08
CA ASP A 127 5.93 -3.58 -13.51
C ASP A 127 5.08 -4.71 -14.10
N ARG A 128 4.78 -4.64 -15.39
CA ARG A 128 4.04 -5.66 -16.12
C ARG A 128 4.84 -6.15 -17.33
N GLU A 129 4.86 -7.47 -17.50
CA GLU A 129 5.35 -8.14 -18.71
C GLU A 129 4.26 -9.03 -19.30
N GLY A 130 3.77 -8.64 -20.46
CA GLY A 130 2.69 -9.38 -21.10
C GLY A 130 1.43 -9.48 -20.23
N ASP A 131 1.10 -10.68 -19.81
CA ASP A 131 -0.08 -11.05 -19.04
C ASP A 131 0.17 -11.27 -17.54
N HIS A 132 1.32 -10.83 -17.02
CA HIS A 132 1.62 -10.98 -15.60
C HIS A 132 2.36 -9.77 -15.01
N PHE A 133 2.19 -9.56 -13.72
CA PHE A 133 2.92 -8.54 -12.97
C PHE A 133 4.25 -9.11 -12.47
N VAL A 134 5.29 -8.30 -12.55
CA VAL A 134 6.66 -8.60 -12.16
C VAL A 134 7.18 -7.55 -11.19
N SER A 135 8.38 -7.74 -10.63
CA SER A 135 9.11 -6.66 -9.99
C SER A 135 10.47 -6.43 -10.65
N ARG A 136 10.89 -5.17 -10.69
CA ARG A 136 12.18 -4.72 -11.19
C ARG A 136 13.07 -4.34 -10.00
N ILE A 137 14.31 -4.75 -10.03
CA ILE A 137 15.34 -4.30 -9.08
C ILE A 137 16.44 -3.65 -9.88
N LYS A 138 16.70 -2.37 -9.61
CA LYS A 138 17.76 -1.61 -10.27
C LYS A 138 18.82 -1.20 -9.28
N ASN A 139 20.06 -1.51 -9.61
CA ASN A 139 21.22 -0.94 -8.95
C ASN A 139 21.50 0.44 -9.55
N ILE A 140 21.45 1.49 -8.74
CA ILE A 140 21.59 2.88 -9.20
C ILE A 140 23.03 3.26 -9.56
N GLU A 141 24.03 2.52 -9.06
CA GLU A 141 25.43 2.77 -9.34
C GLU A 141 25.89 2.06 -10.63
N SER A 142 25.59 0.76 -10.76
CA SER A 142 25.96 0.00 -11.97
C SER A 142 24.99 0.22 -13.14
N GLY A 143 23.78 0.65 -12.86
CA GLY A 143 22.70 0.76 -13.84
C GLY A 143 22.04 -0.58 -14.21
N GLU A 144 22.53 -1.69 -13.67
CA GLU A 144 21.99 -3.03 -13.91
C GLU A 144 20.55 -3.14 -13.37
N THR A 145 19.69 -3.80 -14.15
CA THR A 145 18.30 -4.07 -13.77
C THR A 145 18.01 -5.55 -13.95
N ARG A 146 17.49 -6.18 -12.90
CA ARG A 146 16.99 -7.56 -12.94
C ARG A 146 15.49 -7.62 -12.68
N THR A 147 14.85 -8.66 -13.17
CA THR A 147 13.41 -8.89 -13.03
C THR A 147 13.16 -10.11 -12.18
N LEU A 148 12.20 -10.01 -11.26
CA LEU A 148 11.67 -11.14 -10.51
C LEU A 148 10.26 -11.48 -10.99
N PRO A 149 9.86 -12.76 -10.95
CA PRO A 149 8.66 -13.25 -11.65
C PRO A 149 7.33 -12.87 -11.01
N ARG A 150 7.34 -12.22 -9.84
CA ARG A 150 6.14 -11.72 -9.16
C ARG A 150 6.30 -10.27 -8.73
N PRO A 151 5.20 -9.52 -8.62
CA PRO A 151 5.21 -8.21 -7.99
C PRO A 151 5.53 -8.34 -6.49
N VAL A 152 6.05 -7.30 -5.87
CA VAL A 152 6.23 -7.21 -4.42
C VAL A 152 5.10 -6.40 -3.79
N TYR A 153 4.73 -6.72 -2.55
CA TYR A 153 3.88 -5.87 -1.73
C TYR A 153 4.68 -5.28 -0.57
N ALA A 154 5.33 -6.13 0.22
CA ALA A 154 6.21 -5.72 1.30
C ALA A 154 7.48 -6.57 1.29
N LEU A 155 8.59 -5.96 1.70
CA LEU A 155 9.90 -6.59 1.82
C LEU A 155 10.22 -6.84 3.29
N SER A 156 10.96 -7.93 3.56
CA SER A 156 11.59 -8.13 4.86
C SER A 156 12.67 -7.07 5.12
N ALA A 157 12.89 -6.71 6.37
CA ALA A 157 13.86 -5.69 6.75
C ALA A 157 15.32 -6.05 6.37
N ASP A 158 15.62 -7.35 6.22
CA ASP A 158 16.90 -7.86 5.72
C ASP A 158 16.99 -7.92 4.19
N GLY A 159 15.91 -7.55 3.48
CA GLY A 159 15.84 -7.52 2.01
C GLY A 159 15.85 -8.88 1.31
N LYS A 160 15.75 -10.01 2.05
CA LYS A 160 15.85 -11.36 1.47
C LYS A 160 14.54 -11.92 0.97
N TRP A 161 13.43 -11.49 1.54
CA TRP A 161 12.10 -12.00 1.26
C TRP A 161 11.13 -10.88 0.90
N ALA A 162 10.19 -11.20 0.04
CA ALA A 162 8.99 -10.39 -0.18
C ALA A 162 7.75 -11.21 0.16
N VAL A 163 6.73 -10.55 0.67
CA VAL A 163 5.36 -11.05 0.67
C VAL A 163 4.56 -10.28 -0.37
N THR A 164 3.68 -10.97 -1.07
CA THR A 164 2.87 -10.38 -2.14
C THR A 164 1.47 -10.98 -2.19
N ALA A 165 0.56 -10.28 -2.84
CA ALA A 165 -0.81 -10.71 -3.10
C ALA A 165 -1.11 -10.58 -4.60
N ASP A 166 -2.25 -11.10 -5.02
CA ASP A 166 -2.72 -10.97 -6.39
C ASP A 166 -3.27 -9.57 -6.66
N PHE A 167 -2.51 -8.75 -7.37
CA PHE A 167 -2.88 -7.38 -7.70
C PHE A 167 -4.03 -7.30 -8.71
N GLY A 168 -4.22 -8.30 -9.56
CA GLY A 168 -5.38 -8.42 -10.44
C GLY A 168 -6.66 -8.63 -9.62
N ARG A 169 -6.61 -9.54 -8.63
CA ARG A 169 -7.72 -9.76 -7.71
C ARG A 169 -8.02 -8.55 -6.82
N ILE A 170 -6.97 -7.88 -6.32
CA ILE A 170 -7.16 -6.63 -5.57
C ILE A 170 -7.85 -5.60 -6.46
N GLN A 171 -7.40 -5.43 -7.72
CA GLN A 171 -8.01 -4.50 -8.66
C GLN A 171 -9.48 -4.86 -8.96
N ASN A 172 -9.77 -6.15 -9.10
CA ASN A 172 -11.11 -6.67 -9.37
C ASN A 172 -12.08 -6.38 -8.21
N LEU A 173 -11.67 -6.66 -6.96
CA LEU A 173 -12.53 -6.52 -5.78
C LEU A 173 -12.42 -5.17 -5.06
N ARG A 174 -11.37 -4.41 -5.32
CA ARG A 174 -11.13 -3.07 -4.79
C ARG A 174 -10.45 -2.19 -5.86
N PRO A 175 -11.18 -1.77 -6.90
CA PRO A 175 -10.63 -0.95 -7.98
C PRO A 175 -9.86 0.27 -7.45
N GLY A 176 -8.66 0.51 -8.03
CA GLY A 176 -7.73 1.58 -7.63
C GLY A 176 -6.70 1.19 -6.56
N TYR A 177 -6.77 -0.02 -6.00
CA TYR A 177 -5.81 -0.56 -5.03
C TYR A 177 -4.93 -1.67 -5.60
N GLY A 178 -5.32 -2.27 -6.70
CA GLY A 178 -4.51 -3.16 -7.51
C GLY A 178 -4.02 -2.47 -8.77
N TYR A 179 -3.70 -3.26 -9.79
CA TYR A 179 -3.17 -2.78 -11.06
C TYR A 179 -4.05 -3.18 -12.22
N GLN A 180 -4.09 -2.35 -13.26
CA GLN A 180 -4.77 -2.62 -14.52
C GLN A 180 -3.88 -3.45 -15.47
N GLY A 181 -4.51 -4.17 -16.41
CA GLY A 181 -3.84 -4.80 -17.54
C GLY A 181 -3.49 -6.27 -17.38
N VAL A 182 -3.76 -6.87 -16.21
CA VAL A 182 -3.77 -8.33 -16.01
C VAL A 182 -5.07 -8.68 -15.30
N ASP A 183 -5.82 -9.59 -15.89
CA ASP A 183 -7.11 -10.03 -15.34
C ASP A 183 -6.91 -10.94 -14.14
N ASP A 184 -7.85 -10.89 -13.18
CA ASP A 184 -7.98 -11.89 -12.13
C ASP A 184 -8.44 -13.23 -12.75
N ILE A 185 -7.53 -14.19 -12.86
CA ILE A 185 -7.85 -15.51 -13.42
C ILE A 185 -8.87 -16.29 -12.57
N HIS A 186 -9.03 -15.88 -11.31
CA HIS A 186 -10.01 -16.41 -10.36
C HIS A 186 -11.24 -15.50 -10.20
N ARG A 187 -11.52 -14.65 -11.18
CA ARG A 187 -12.61 -13.67 -11.14
C ARG A 187 -13.96 -14.26 -10.76
N SER A 188 -14.25 -15.53 -11.14
CA SER A 188 -15.49 -16.23 -10.83
C SER A 188 -15.51 -16.95 -9.47
N LEU A 189 -14.37 -17.03 -8.77
CA LEU A 189 -14.23 -17.77 -7.51
C LEU A 189 -14.23 -16.81 -6.32
N LYS A 190 -15.03 -17.13 -5.30
CA LYS A 190 -15.14 -16.32 -4.09
C LYS A 190 -13.91 -16.43 -3.16
N HIS A 191 -13.28 -17.60 -3.11
CA HIS A 191 -12.13 -17.91 -2.25
C HIS A 191 -11.24 -18.98 -2.87
N PRO A 192 -10.49 -18.67 -3.95
CA PRO A 192 -9.63 -19.67 -4.61
C PRO A 192 -8.59 -20.27 -3.67
N GLU A 193 -8.27 -21.56 -3.89
CA GLU A 193 -7.29 -22.31 -3.10
C GLU A 193 -5.84 -22.00 -3.51
N ASP A 194 -5.64 -21.62 -4.75
CA ASP A 194 -4.37 -21.34 -5.40
C ASP A 194 -4.07 -19.84 -5.57
N SER A 195 -4.81 -18.98 -4.88
CA SER A 195 -4.56 -17.55 -4.77
C SER A 195 -4.63 -17.09 -3.31
N GLY A 196 -3.86 -16.04 -2.96
CA GLY A 196 -3.77 -15.52 -1.61
C GLY A 196 -2.49 -14.73 -1.39
N ILE A 197 -1.66 -15.13 -0.45
CA ILE A 197 -0.38 -14.51 -0.12
C ILE A 197 0.76 -15.46 -0.49
N TRP A 198 1.70 -14.95 -1.30
CA TRP A 198 2.94 -15.64 -1.65
C TRP A 198 4.12 -15.04 -0.91
N ARG A 199 5.09 -15.88 -0.57
CA ARG A 199 6.44 -15.47 -0.21
C ARG A 199 7.34 -15.68 -1.42
N MET A 200 8.23 -14.74 -1.69
CA MET A 200 9.22 -14.80 -2.78
C MET A 200 10.61 -14.54 -2.25
N ASN A 201 11.58 -15.37 -2.64
CA ASN A 201 13.00 -15.15 -2.40
C ASN A 201 13.49 -14.03 -3.33
N MET A 202 14.06 -12.96 -2.78
CA MET A 202 14.46 -11.78 -3.53
C MET A 202 15.74 -11.97 -4.34
N GLU A 203 16.46 -13.06 -4.12
CA GLU A 203 17.67 -13.38 -4.91
C GLU A 203 17.33 -14.31 -6.07
N THR A 204 16.60 -15.40 -5.82
CA THR A 204 16.29 -16.42 -6.83
C THR A 204 15.00 -16.17 -7.60
N GLY A 205 14.04 -15.42 -7.02
CA GLY A 205 12.70 -15.26 -7.54
C GLY A 205 11.77 -16.45 -7.25
N GLU A 206 12.26 -17.51 -6.61
CA GLU A 206 11.42 -18.65 -6.21
C GLU A 206 10.31 -18.17 -5.27
N SER A 207 9.10 -18.64 -5.52
CA SER A 207 7.92 -18.20 -4.77
C SER A 207 7.00 -19.36 -4.41
N GLU A 208 6.35 -19.27 -3.27
CA GLU A 208 5.40 -20.24 -2.75
C GLU A 208 4.15 -19.55 -2.21
N LEU A 209 2.99 -20.19 -2.34
CA LEU A 209 1.75 -19.76 -1.72
C LEU A 209 1.79 -20.15 -0.24
N ILE A 210 1.83 -19.16 0.66
CA ILE A 210 1.96 -19.39 2.10
C ILE A 210 0.63 -19.27 2.85
N VAL A 211 -0.36 -18.52 2.33
CA VAL A 211 -1.72 -18.43 2.88
C VAL A 211 -2.71 -18.30 1.74
N SER A 212 -3.61 -19.30 1.58
CA SER A 212 -4.64 -19.23 0.54
C SER A 212 -5.88 -18.46 0.98
N LEU A 213 -6.64 -17.92 0.02
CA LEU A 213 -7.94 -17.30 0.30
C LEU A 213 -8.96 -18.32 0.82
N ALA A 214 -8.87 -19.59 0.41
CA ALA A 214 -9.67 -20.67 0.95
C ALA A 214 -9.39 -20.89 2.44
N THR A 215 -8.11 -20.92 2.84
CA THR A 215 -7.72 -20.98 4.26
C THR A 215 -8.33 -19.85 5.08
N LEU A 216 -8.25 -18.62 4.56
CA LEU A 216 -8.80 -17.44 5.25
C LEU A 216 -10.33 -17.49 5.32
N SER A 217 -11.03 -17.90 4.26
CA SER A 217 -12.49 -17.97 4.25
C SER A 217 -13.04 -19.06 5.19
N ALA A 218 -12.29 -20.13 5.44
CA ALA A 218 -12.65 -21.19 6.38
C ALA A 218 -12.67 -20.73 7.84
N ILE A 219 -11.98 -19.63 8.16
CA ILE A 219 -12.00 -19.03 9.49
C ILE A 219 -13.24 -18.14 9.61
N SER A 220 -14.23 -18.56 10.38
CA SER A 220 -15.48 -17.80 10.59
C SER A 220 -15.25 -16.39 11.13
N PHE A 221 -16.17 -15.49 10.86
CA PHE A 221 -16.20 -14.14 11.41
C PHE A 221 -17.49 -13.96 12.22
N GLN A 222 -17.39 -13.71 13.53
CA GLN A 222 -18.53 -13.58 14.43
C GLN A 222 -19.53 -14.74 14.30
N GLY A 223 -19.00 -15.97 14.20
CA GLY A 223 -19.79 -17.20 14.05
C GLY A 223 -20.38 -17.44 12.65
N LYS A 224 -20.12 -16.56 11.66
CA LYS A 224 -20.62 -16.69 10.29
C LYS A 224 -19.53 -17.20 9.37
N SER A 225 -19.89 -18.11 8.45
CA SER A 225 -19.02 -18.59 7.37
C SER A 225 -18.74 -17.44 6.37
N LEU A 226 -17.53 -17.42 5.81
CA LEU A 226 -17.13 -16.50 4.75
C LEU A 226 -17.08 -17.17 3.36
N ASN A 227 -17.51 -18.43 3.23
CA ASN A 227 -17.46 -19.18 1.97
C ASN A 227 -18.34 -18.58 0.86
N ASP A 228 -19.40 -17.87 1.23
CA ASP A 228 -20.25 -17.17 0.28
C ASP A 228 -19.83 -15.72 0.02
N GLN A 229 -18.69 -15.31 0.55
CA GLN A 229 -18.16 -13.96 0.41
C GLN A 229 -17.02 -13.91 -0.60
N TRP A 230 -16.90 -12.80 -1.31
CA TRP A 230 -15.77 -12.49 -2.18
C TRP A 230 -14.57 -12.06 -1.34
N ASN A 231 -13.56 -12.93 -1.25
CA ASN A 231 -12.41 -12.74 -0.37
C ASN A 231 -11.20 -12.20 -1.13
N TYR A 232 -10.45 -11.30 -0.50
CA TYR A 232 -9.15 -10.81 -0.97
C TYR A 232 -8.28 -10.35 0.20
N VAL A 233 -7.00 -10.14 -0.07
CA VAL A 233 -6.04 -9.61 0.90
C VAL A 233 -5.34 -8.41 0.32
N ASN A 234 -4.98 -7.45 1.17
CA ASN A 234 -4.13 -6.33 0.81
C ASN A 234 -3.44 -5.73 2.05
N HIS A 235 -2.65 -4.68 1.85
CA HIS A 235 -1.90 -4.00 2.90
C HIS A 235 -1.05 -4.96 3.73
N LEU A 236 -0.09 -5.62 3.05
CA LEU A 236 0.88 -6.48 3.70
C LEU A 236 2.06 -5.66 4.21
N LEU A 237 2.57 -6.01 5.40
CA LEU A 237 3.74 -5.36 5.99
C LEU A 237 4.54 -6.37 6.83
N VAL A 238 5.83 -6.51 6.55
CA VAL A 238 6.72 -7.40 7.31
C VAL A 238 7.19 -6.71 8.59
N SER A 239 7.36 -7.48 9.68
CA SER A 239 7.86 -6.98 10.95
C SER A 239 9.32 -6.50 10.87
N PRO A 240 9.75 -5.57 11.72
CA PRO A 240 11.11 -5.02 11.69
C PRO A 240 12.23 -6.07 11.87
N ASP A 241 11.91 -7.21 12.50
CA ASP A 241 12.86 -8.32 12.69
C ASP A 241 12.80 -9.40 11.60
N SER A 242 12.00 -9.17 10.55
CA SER A 242 11.82 -10.07 9.40
C SER A 242 11.26 -11.46 9.72
N LYS A 243 10.63 -11.66 10.88
CA LYS A 243 10.10 -12.98 11.28
C LYS A 243 8.63 -13.15 10.97
N ARG A 244 7.86 -12.09 11.09
CA ARG A 244 6.41 -12.12 10.92
C ARG A 244 5.97 -11.09 9.88
N PHE A 245 4.76 -11.22 9.41
CA PHE A 245 4.09 -10.19 8.63
C PHE A 245 2.64 -10.03 9.07
N LEU A 246 2.09 -8.88 8.84
CA LEU A 246 0.67 -8.60 9.01
C LEU A 246 0.02 -8.31 7.67
N PHE A 247 -1.29 -8.52 7.60
CA PHE A 247 -2.09 -8.21 6.42
C PHE A 247 -3.55 -8.00 6.77
N LEU A 248 -4.27 -7.33 5.87
CA LEU A 248 -5.72 -7.20 5.95
C LEU A 248 -6.38 -8.28 5.10
N HIS A 249 -7.15 -9.15 5.73
CA HIS A 249 -8.12 -10.00 5.06
C HIS A 249 -9.43 -9.24 4.93
N ARG A 250 -9.91 -9.12 3.71
CA ARG A 250 -11.13 -8.39 3.36
C ARG A 250 -12.10 -9.27 2.59
N TRP A 251 -13.37 -9.05 2.83
CA TRP A 251 -14.41 -9.73 2.08
C TRP A 251 -15.61 -8.83 1.87
N ARG A 252 -16.43 -9.20 0.90
CA ARG A 252 -17.64 -8.49 0.52
C ARG A 252 -18.70 -9.44 -0.02
N ALA A 253 -19.98 -9.05 0.15
CA ALA A 253 -21.12 -9.87 -0.27
C ALA A 253 -21.32 -9.86 -1.79
N LYS A 254 -20.94 -8.77 -2.47
CA LYS A 254 -21.13 -8.57 -3.90
C LYS A 254 -19.80 -8.61 -4.64
N GLY A 255 -19.74 -9.38 -5.73
CA GLY A 255 -18.63 -9.38 -6.67
C GLY A 255 -18.71 -8.23 -7.69
N PRO A 256 -17.66 -8.01 -8.48
CA PRO A 256 -17.57 -6.87 -9.39
C PRO A 256 -18.61 -6.85 -10.50
N ASP A 257 -19.15 -8.02 -10.87
CA ASP A 257 -20.15 -8.17 -11.92
C ASP A 257 -21.59 -8.28 -11.37
N GLU A 258 -21.75 -8.14 -10.05
CA GLU A 258 -23.05 -8.24 -9.38
C GLU A 258 -23.70 -6.87 -9.18
N GLU A 259 -25.01 -6.79 -9.37
CA GLU A 259 -25.76 -5.57 -9.11
C GLU A 259 -25.58 -5.12 -7.64
N GLY A 260 -25.28 -3.83 -7.46
CA GLY A 260 -25.02 -3.24 -6.15
C GLY A 260 -23.60 -3.41 -5.66
N PHE A 261 -22.63 -3.81 -6.52
CA PHE A 261 -21.22 -3.71 -6.21
C PHE A 261 -20.83 -2.25 -5.99
N ALA A 262 -20.22 -1.94 -4.83
CA ALA A 262 -19.79 -0.60 -4.48
C ALA A 262 -18.27 -0.53 -4.30
N VAL A 263 -17.56 0.22 -5.15
CA VAL A 263 -16.11 0.28 -5.20
C VAL A 263 -15.48 0.67 -3.85
N ASN A 264 -16.02 1.67 -3.16
CA ASN A 264 -15.40 2.28 -1.99
C ASN A 264 -15.97 1.81 -0.64
N ASN A 265 -17.01 1.00 -0.63
CA ASN A 265 -17.65 0.49 0.59
C ASN A 265 -18.16 -0.94 0.39
N GLY A 266 -18.91 -1.47 1.36
CA GLY A 266 -19.52 -2.80 1.26
C GLY A 266 -18.51 -3.95 1.46
N PHE A 267 -17.38 -3.70 2.10
CA PHE A 267 -16.43 -4.72 2.53
C PHE A 267 -16.18 -4.66 4.03
N VAL A 268 -15.84 -5.79 4.61
CA VAL A 268 -15.45 -5.95 6.00
C VAL A 268 -13.96 -6.30 6.06
N THR A 269 -13.28 -5.89 7.11
CA THR A 269 -11.82 -6.06 7.25
C THR A 269 -11.46 -6.61 8.61
N ARG A 270 -10.63 -7.65 8.65
CA ARG A 270 -9.93 -8.07 9.87
C ARG A 270 -8.43 -8.14 9.62
N MET A 271 -7.64 -7.95 10.67
CA MET A 271 -6.19 -7.95 10.60
C MET A 271 -5.63 -9.26 11.14
N PHE A 272 -4.71 -9.84 10.38
CA PHE A 272 -3.95 -11.01 10.74
C PHE A 272 -2.47 -10.72 10.86
N THR A 273 -1.79 -11.53 11.67
CA THR A 273 -0.34 -11.73 11.62
C THR A 273 -0.05 -13.21 11.36
N ALA A 274 1.10 -13.49 10.77
CA ALA A 274 1.62 -14.84 10.56
C ALA A 274 3.16 -14.82 10.55
N ASN A 275 3.79 -15.96 10.76
CA ASN A 275 5.20 -16.13 10.45
C ASN A 275 5.46 -15.92 8.95
N LEU A 276 6.68 -15.55 8.58
CA LEU A 276 7.02 -15.24 7.18
C LEU A 276 6.87 -16.45 6.22
N ASP A 277 6.72 -17.65 6.75
CA ASP A 277 6.40 -18.88 6.00
C ASP A 277 4.88 -19.20 5.96
N GLY A 278 4.04 -18.33 6.50
CA GLY A 278 2.58 -18.49 6.57
C GLY A 278 2.09 -19.32 7.76
N SER A 279 2.96 -19.92 8.53
CA SER A 279 2.60 -20.64 9.75
C SER A 279 2.18 -19.68 10.88
N ASP A 280 1.62 -20.23 11.95
CA ASP A 280 1.17 -19.47 13.13
C ASP A 280 0.28 -18.26 12.80
N LEU A 281 -0.72 -18.50 11.94
CA LEU A 281 -1.73 -17.52 11.54
C LEU A 281 -2.56 -17.09 12.77
N HIS A 282 -2.57 -15.79 13.05
CA HIS A 282 -3.22 -15.20 14.21
C HIS A 282 -4.12 -14.02 13.84
N ILE A 283 -5.36 -14.00 14.37
CA ILE A 283 -6.25 -12.83 14.22
C ILE A 283 -5.82 -11.80 15.26
N LEU A 284 -5.18 -10.71 14.80
CA LEU A 284 -4.74 -9.63 15.68
C LEU A 284 -5.87 -8.66 15.99
N ASP A 285 -6.70 -8.32 15.00
CA ASP A 285 -7.90 -7.50 15.18
C ASP A 285 -9.12 -8.11 14.51
N PRO A 286 -10.09 -8.63 15.30
CA PRO A 286 -11.33 -9.21 14.81
C PRO A 286 -12.47 -8.20 14.64
N SER A 287 -12.24 -6.89 14.78
CA SER A 287 -13.31 -5.87 14.85
C SER A 287 -14.18 -5.76 13.59
N GLY A 288 -13.63 -6.12 12.43
CA GLY A 288 -14.29 -5.90 11.13
C GLY A 288 -14.03 -4.51 10.53
N PHE A 289 -13.23 -3.67 11.19
CA PHE A 289 -13.06 -2.25 10.85
C PHE A 289 -11.60 -1.81 10.68
N THR A 290 -10.63 -2.69 10.74
CA THR A 290 -9.21 -2.34 10.66
C THR A 290 -8.86 -1.60 9.37
N SER A 291 -8.06 -0.55 9.47
CA SER A 291 -7.57 0.25 8.36
C SER A 291 -6.05 0.46 8.47
N HIS A 292 -5.56 1.68 8.52
CA HIS A 292 -4.14 2.06 8.55
C HIS A 292 -3.40 1.47 9.75
N PHE A 293 -2.20 0.95 9.53
CA PHE A 293 -1.39 0.34 10.58
C PHE A 293 0.11 0.47 10.28
N ILE A 294 0.91 0.27 11.32
CA ILE A 294 2.36 0.20 11.25
C ILE A 294 2.89 -0.69 12.39
N TRP A 295 3.95 -1.45 12.16
CA TRP A 295 4.72 -2.05 13.23
C TRP A 295 5.43 -0.95 14.02
N ARG A 296 5.21 -0.87 15.34
CA ARG A 296 6.00 -0.01 16.23
C ARG A 296 7.36 -0.64 16.52
N ASP A 297 7.35 -1.93 16.75
CA ASP A 297 8.47 -2.79 17.06
C ASP A 297 8.12 -4.25 16.67
N PRO A 298 9.00 -5.25 16.82
CA PRO A 298 8.69 -6.64 16.42
C PRO A 298 7.49 -7.28 17.08
N GLU A 299 7.02 -6.75 18.22
CA GLU A 299 5.94 -7.33 19.01
C GLU A 299 4.65 -6.50 18.99
N HIS A 300 4.70 -5.25 18.52
CA HIS A 300 3.56 -4.35 18.66
C HIS A 300 3.19 -3.67 17.33
N VAL A 301 1.89 -3.66 17.06
CA VAL A 301 1.27 -3.00 15.89
C VAL A 301 0.36 -1.88 16.35
N CYS A 302 0.57 -0.67 15.83
CA CYS A 302 -0.37 0.43 15.96
C CYS A 302 -1.32 0.42 14.76
N ALA A 303 -2.63 0.39 15.00
CA ALA A 303 -3.63 0.35 13.93
C ALA A 303 -4.83 1.24 14.22
N TRP A 304 -5.36 1.88 13.16
CA TRP A 304 -6.66 2.53 13.18
C TRP A 304 -7.75 1.48 13.10
N THR A 305 -8.56 1.38 14.12
CA THR A 305 -9.63 0.40 14.20
C THR A 305 -10.73 0.84 15.18
N LYS A 306 -11.79 0.03 15.26
CA LYS A 306 -12.89 0.20 16.19
C LYS A 306 -13.15 -1.12 16.92
N PRO A 307 -12.40 -1.46 17.97
CA PRO A 307 -12.65 -2.63 18.78
C PRO A 307 -14.05 -2.60 19.39
N GLU A 308 -14.61 -3.77 19.70
CA GLU A 308 -15.94 -3.89 20.28
C GLU A 308 -16.07 -3.05 21.57
N GLY A 309 -17.15 -2.27 21.65
CA GLY A 309 -17.42 -1.38 22.79
C GLY A 309 -16.52 -0.14 22.91
N LYS A 310 -15.69 0.14 21.88
CA LYS A 310 -14.78 1.30 21.86
C LYS A 310 -15.06 2.22 20.67
N GLU A 311 -14.58 3.46 20.75
CA GLU A 311 -14.62 4.40 19.63
C GLU A 311 -13.54 4.08 18.60
N ALA A 312 -13.71 4.59 17.36
CA ALA A 312 -12.69 4.47 16.33
C ALA A 312 -11.48 5.35 16.67
N ALA A 313 -10.31 4.74 16.79
CA ALA A 313 -9.05 5.41 17.15
C ALA A 313 -7.84 4.56 16.73
N PHE A 314 -6.64 5.08 16.94
CA PHE A 314 -5.43 4.28 16.91
C PHE A 314 -5.29 3.47 18.21
N TYR A 315 -5.12 2.17 18.05
CA TYR A 315 -4.87 1.24 19.14
C TYR A 315 -3.55 0.52 18.95
N LEU A 316 -2.87 0.27 20.06
CA LEU A 316 -1.67 -0.54 20.08
C LEU A 316 -2.06 -1.98 20.44
N PHE A 317 -1.74 -2.90 19.55
CA PHE A 317 -1.91 -4.34 19.74
C PHE A 317 -0.56 -4.96 20.04
N LYS A 318 -0.54 -5.91 20.96
CA LYS A 318 0.59 -6.81 21.13
C LYS A 318 0.33 -8.04 20.24
N ASP A 319 1.29 -8.38 19.39
CA ASP A 319 1.31 -9.66 18.69
C ASP A 319 1.70 -10.77 19.67
N LYS A 320 1.75 -11.98 19.24
CA LYS A 320 2.09 -13.12 20.10
C LYS A 320 3.49 -13.03 20.72
#